data_05118e5406a779d30a2e81d67514f649
#
_entry.id   05118e5406a779d30a2e81d67514f649
#
_cell.length_a   1.000
_cell.length_b   1.000
_cell.length_c   1.000
_cell.angle_alpha   90.00
_cell.angle_beta   90.00
_cell.angle_gamma   90.00
#
_symmetry.space_group_name_H-M   'P 1'
#
loop_
_entity.id
_entity.type
_entity.pdbx_description
1 polymer ?
#
loop_
_entity_poly.entity_id
_entity_poly.type
_entity_poly.pdbx_seq_one_letter_code
_entity_poly.pdbx_strand_id
1 'polypeptide(L)'
;MISPLAYVDPEAKLGKNVTVLPFAYIEKDVEIGDDCTIMSYASILKGTKMGKGNKIHQNAVLGAEPQDFHYTGEESSLIIGDNNDIRENVVISRATFAGNATRIGNGNYLMDKVHLCHDVQISNNCVVGIGTTIAGECVLDDCVILSGNVTLHQYCHIGSWTLVQSGCRISKDVPPYVIMSGNPVAYHGVNAVVLSQHHNTSE
;
A
#
# COMPACT_ATOMS: atom_id res chain seq x y z
N MET A 1 8.32 12.12 19.14
CA MET A 1 7.83 13.50 19.39
C MET A 1 6.40 13.63 18.86
N ILE A 2 5.46 14.07 19.71
CA ILE A 2 4.06 14.28 19.28
C ILE A 2 3.77 15.78 19.34
N SER A 3 3.32 16.35 18.21
CA SER A 3 2.93 17.76 18.15
C SER A 3 1.68 18.02 19.02
N PRO A 4 1.62 19.11 19.79
CA PRO A 4 0.43 19.48 20.54
C PRO A 4 -0.75 19.91 19.64
N LEU A 5 -0.51 20.11 18.34
CA LEU A 5 -1.54 20.43 17.34
C LEU A 5 -2.02 19.17 16.58
N ALA A 6 -1.50 17.98 16.88
CA ALA A 6 -2.01 16.73 16.36
C ALA A 6 -3.13 16.20 17.27
N TYR A 7 -4.09 15.52 16.68
CA TYR A 7 -5.04 14.71 17.45
C TYR A 7 -4.56 13.27 17.49
N VAL A 8 -4.36 12.75 18.67
CA VAL A 8 -4.05 11.33 18.92
C VAL A 8 -5.03 10.84 19.96
N ASP A 9 -5.87 9.86 19.58
CA ASP A 9 -6.83 9.28 20.52
C ASP A 9 -6.09 8.60 21.68
N PRO A 10 -6.56 8.77 22.93
CA PRO A 10 -5.94 8.15 24.11
C PRO A 10 -5.85 6.60 24.06
N GLU A 11 -6.72 5.94 23.31
CA GLU A 11 -6.71 4.49 23.13
C GLU A 11 -5.74 4.02 22.01
N ALA A 12 -5.18 4.94 21.22
CA ALA A 12 -4.17 4.61 20.23
C ALA A 12 -2.86 4.18 20.89
N LYS A 13 -2.22 3.14 20.36
CA LYS A 13 -0.95 2.61 20.87
C LYS A 13 0.20 3.05 19.97
N LEU A 14 1.06 3.90 20.48
CA LEU A 14 2.26 4.36 19.79
C LEU A 14 3.52 3.72 20.37
N GLY A 15 4.37 3.23 19.49
CA GLY A 15 5.69 2.70 19.81
C GLY A 15 6.69 3.77 20.25
N LYS A 16 7.95 3.39 20.40
CA LYS A 16 9.04 4.29 20.77
C LYS A 16 9.42 5.18 19.58
N ASN A 17 9.91 6.39 19.89
CA ASN A 17 10.43 7.34 18.90
C ASN A 17 9.45 7.73 17.76
N VAL A 18 8.15 7.50 17.94
CA VAL A 18 7.15 7.92 16.96
C VAL A 18 7.12 9.44 16.91
N THR A 19 7.14 9.97 15.67
CA THR A 19 6.99 11.41 15.40
C THR A 19 5.64 11.65 14.76
N VAL A 20 4.82 12.53 15.37
CA VAL A 20 3.52 12.94 14.84
C VAL A 20 3.54 14.44 14.65
N LEU A 21 3.42 14.89 13.40
CA LEU A 21 3.48 16.30 13.03
C LEU A 21 2.14 17.02 13.22
N PRO A 22 2.11 18.35 13.19
CA PRO A 22 0.90 19.15 13.40
C PRO A 22 -0.24 18.74 12.45
N PHE A 23 -1.46 18.71 13.00
CA PHE A 23 -2.71 18.43 12.28
C PHE A 23 -2.82 16.99 11.73
N ALA A 24 -1.94 16.09 12.12
CA ALA A 24 -2.18 14.66 11.92
C ALA A 24 -3.33 14.19 12.82
N TYR A 25 -4.09 13.21 12.33
CA TYR A 25 -5.26 12.65 13.02
C TYR A 25 -5.09 11.15 13.20
N ILE A 26 -5.11 10.64 14.42
CA ILE A 26 -4.95 9.23 14.77
C ILE A 26 -6.14 8.81 15.63
N GLU A 27 -6.95 7.89 15.10
CA GLU A 27 -8.15 7.37 15.78
C GLU A 27 -7.80 6.33 16.85
N LYS A 28 -8.82 5.97 17.64
CA LYS A 28 -8.78 4.84 18.56
C LYS A 28 -8.50 3.52 17.83
N ASP A 29 -8.08 2.49 18.55
CA ASP A 29 -7.74 1.16 18.03
C ASP A 29 -6.67 1.15 16.93
N VAL A 30 -5.88 2.23 16.83
CA VAL A 30 -4.71 2.31 15.96
C VAL A 30 -3.48 1.82 16.73
N GLU A 31 -2.65 0.97 16.09
CA GLU A 31 -1.38 0.54 16.60
C GLU A 31 -0.25 0.96 15.65
N ILE A 32 0.72 1.72 16.13
CA ILE A 32 1.87 2.23 15.36
C ILE A 32 3.16 1.75 16.00
N GLY A 33 3.98 1.02 15.26
CA GLY A 33 5.29 0.53 15.71
C GLY A 33 6.33 1.62 15.93
N ASP A 34 7.51 1.22 16.36
CA ASP A 34 8.62 2.12 16.70
C ASP A 34 9.13 2.91 15.48
N ASP A 35 9.75 4.06 15.72
CA ASP A 35 10.47 4.87 14.72
C ASP A 35 9.63 5.33 13.51
N CYS A 36 8.30 5.33 13.62
CA CYS A 36 7.41 5.82 12.58
C CYS A 36 7.31 7.35 12.57
N THR A 37 7.08 7.90 11.37
CA THR A 37 6.82 9.33 11.18
C THR A 37 5.46 9.52 10.50
N ILE A 38 4.55 10.23 11.17
CA ILE A 38 3.23 10.61 10.66
C ILE A 38 3.27 12.11 10.38
N MET A 39 3.21 12.46 9.10
CA MET A 39 3.33 13.86 8.66
C MET A 39 2.01 14.61 8.78
N SER A 40 2.09 15.92 8.62
CA SER A 40 0.94 16.81 8.81
C SER A 40 -0.24 16.45 7.92
N TYR A 41 -1.44 16.50 8.49
CA TYR A 41 -2.71 16.21 7.82
C TYR A 41 -2.89 14.74 7.40
N ALA A 42 -1.97 13.83 7.74
CA ALA A 42 -2.21 12.42 7.56
C ALA A 42 -3.26 11.92 8.56
N SER A 43 -4.14 11.03 8.10
CA SER A 43 -5.21 10.44 8.91
C SER A 43 -5.00 8.93 9.02
N ILE A 44 -4.84 8.44 10.25
CA ILE A 44 -4.75 7.01 10.55
C ILE A 44 -6.02 6.61 11.27
N LEU A 45 -6.85 5.83 10.58
CA LEU A 45 -8.20 5.51 11.03
C LEU A 45 -8.24 4.16 11.77
N LYS A 46 -9.30 3.95 12.52
CA LYS A 46 -9.52 2.76 13.36
C LYS A 46 -9.28 1.45 12.60
N GLY A 47 -8.78 0.43 13.30
CA GLY A 47 -8.45 -0.87 12.73
C GLY A 47 -7.13 -0.90 11.95
N THR A 48 -6.38 0.20 11.91
CA THR A 48 -5.04 0.25 11.30
C THR A 48 -3.97 -0.19 12.29
N LYS A 49 -3.16 -1.16 11.86
CA LYS A 49 -1.96 -1.61 12.59
C LYS A 49 -0.76 -1.51 11.65
N MET A 50 0.30 -0.85 12.10
CA MET A 50 1.53 -0.77 11.31
C MET A 50 2.76 -1.11 12.13
N GLY A 51 3.73 -1.73 11.49
CA GLY A 51 5.03 -2.05 12.03
C GLY A 51 5.91 -0.81 12.22
N LYS A 52 7.21 -1.01 12.31
CA LYS A 52 8.19 0.03 12.60
C LYS A 52 8.73 0.72 11.36
N GLY A 53 9.29 1.92 11.56
CA GLY A 53 10.07 2.64 10.54
C GLY A 53 9.26 3.15 9.35
N ASN A 54 7.93 3.15 9.43
CA ASN A 54 7.07 3.63 8.36
C ASN A 54 7.05 5.17 8.30
N LYS A 55 7.01 5.71 7.08
CA LYS A 55 6.84 7.15 6.81
C LYS A 55 5.51 7.37 6.11
N ILE A 56 4.63 8.12 6.76
CA ILE A 56 3.30 8.44 6.24
C ILE A 56 3.27 9.93 5.92
N HIS A 57 3.20 10.24 4.65
CA HIS A 57 3.30 11.61 4.16
C HIS A 57 1.98 12.37 4.25
N GLN A 58 2.04 13.67 3.89
CA GLN A 58 0.95 14.62 4.07
C GLN A 58 -0.33 14.17 3.35
N ASN A 59 -1.47 14.35 4.00
CA ASN A 59 -2.80 14.04 3.48
C ASN A 59 -3.02 12.54 3.13
N ALA A 60 -2.13 11.64 3.50
CA ALA A 60 -2.40 10.21 3.34
C ALA A 60 -3.52 9.77 4.29
N VAL A 61 -4.40 8.88 3.84
CA VAL A 61 -5.51 8.32 4.63
C VAL A 61 -5.36 6.81 4.69
N LEU A 62 -5.06 6.29 5.87
CA LEU A 62 -4.86 4.87 6.10
C LEU A 62 -6.02 4.29 6.92
N GLY A 63 -6.57 3.16 6.47
CA GLY A 63 -7.72 2.53 7.11
C GLY A 63 -9.07 3.15 6.74
N ALA A 64 -9.17 3.82 5.59
CA ALA A 64 -10.43 4.33 5.08
C ALA A 64 -11.49 3.23 5.00
N GLU A 65 -12.76 3.58 5.17
CA GLU A 65 -13.86 2.64 4.99
C GLU A 65 -13.86 2.06 3.57
N PRO A 66 -14.17 0.75 3.43
CA PRO A 66 -14.23 0.13 2.12
C PRO A 66 -15.28 0.80 1.23
N GLN A 67 -14.91 1.08 0.00
CA GLN A 67 -15.87 1.54 -1.02
C GLN A 67 -16.44 0.31 -1.75
N ASP A 68 -17.12 -0.54 -1.00
CA ASP A 68 -17.73 -1.77 -1.46
C ASP A 68 -19.22 -1.81 -1.04
N PHE A 69 -20.10 -2.20 -1.95
CA PHE A 69 -21.53 -2.30 -1.70
C PHE A 69 -21.91 -3.37 -0.66
N HIS A 70 -21.00 -4.32 -0.39
CA HIS A 70 -21.20 -5.35 0.64
C HIS A 70 -20.82 -4.88 2.04
N TYR A 71 -20.10 -3.75 2.17
CA TYR A 71 -19.70 -3.24 3.47
C TYR A 71 -20.90 -2.63 4.18
N THR A 72 -21.22 -3.13 5.39
CA THR A 72 -22.34 -2.68 6.22
C THR A 72 -21.92 -2.15 7.60
N GLY A 73 -20.58 -1.93 7.79
CA GLY A 73 -20.03 -1.39 9.04
C GLY A 73 -19.21 -2.40 9.84
N GLU A 74 -18.78 -3.49 9.22
CA GLU A 74 -18.00 -4.56 9.84
C GLU A 74 -16.67 -4.07 10.41
N GLU A 75 -16.24 -4.70 11.50
CA GLU A 75 -14.90 -4.50 12.05
C GLU A 75 -13.89 -5.29 11.24
N SER A 76 -13.15 -4.58 10.41
CA SER A 76 -12.09 -5.08 9.57
C SER A 76 -10.81 -4.26 9.75
N SER A 77 -9.70 -4.68 9.16
CA SER A 77 -8.40 -4.09 9.45
C SER A 77 -7.62 -3.67 8.21
N LEU A 78 -6.67 -2.77 8.43
CA LEU A 78 -5.53 -2.52 7.57
C LEU A 78 -4.27 -2.89 8.34
N ILE A 79 -3.46 -3.80 7.80
CA ILE A 79 -2.20 -4.23 8.41
C ILE A 79 -1.04 -3.83 7.50
N ILE A 80 -0.11 -3.07 8.03
CA ILE A 80 1.08 -2.57 7.32
C ILE A 80 2.32 -3.10 8.05
N GLY A 81 3.25 -3.67 7.30
CA GLY A 81 4.54 -4.13 7.82
C GLY A 81 5.51 -2.99 8.13
N ASP A 82 6.79 -3.25 7.96
CA ASP A 82 7.88 -2.37 8.36
C ASP A 82 8.44 -1.55 7.18
N ASN A 83 9.00 -0.38 7.48
CA ASN A 83 9.84 0.42 6.57
C ASN A 83 9.19 0.79 5.23
N ASN A 84 7.90 1.01 5.20
CA ASN A 84 7.21 1.50 4.03
C ASN A 84 7.28 3.04 3.95
N ASP A 85 7.36 3.57 2.74
CA ASP A 85 7.25 4.99 2.44
C ASP A 85 5.94 5.23 1.68
N ILE A 86 4.95 5.78 2.38
CA ILE A 86 3.59 6.02 1.87
C ILE A 86 3.45 7.51 1.64
N ARG A 87 3.46 7.89 0.37
CA ARG A 87 3.56 9.27 -0.07
C ARG A 87 2.24 10.05 0.05
N GLU A 88 2.30 11.28 -0.43
CA GLU A 88 1.25 12.28 -0.27
C GLU A 88 -0.07 11.83 -0.92
N ASN A 89 -1.18 12.12 -0.25
CA ASN A 89 -2.53 11.84 -0.76
C ASN A 89 -2.81 10.36 -1.08
N VAL A 90 -2.02 9.43 -0.58
CA VAL A 90 -2.31 7.99 -0.71
C VAL A 90 -3.53 7.66 0.11
N VAL A 91 -4.44 6.85 -0.45
CA VAL A 91 -5.60 6.32 0.27
C VAL A 91 -5.54 4.81 0.28
N ILE A 92 -5.61 4.21 1.47
CA ILE A 92 -5.67 2.75 1.64
C ILE A 92 -6.92 2.41 2.44
N SER A 93 -7.84 1.65 1.85
CA SER A 93 -9.03 1.15 2.53
C SER A 93 -8.69 -0.08 3.38
N ARG A 94 -9.38 -0.24 4.52
CA ARG A 94 -9.39 -1.51 5.23
C ARG A 94 -10.23 -2.55 4.48
N ALA A 95 -10.25 -3.80 4.94
CA ALA A 95 -11.01 -4.87 4.30
C ALA A 95 -12.52 -4.70 4.46
N THR A 96 -13.30 -5.37 3.61
CA THR A 96 -14.76 -5.28 3.60
C THR A 96 -15.39 -6.11 4.73
N PHE A 97 -14.96 -7.37 4.90
CA PHE A 97 -15.64 -8.30 5.80
C PHE A 97 -14.99 -8.38 7.18
N ALA A 98 -15.81 -8.70 8.18
CA ALA A 98 -15.36 -8.85 9.56
C ALA A 98 -14.19 -9.85 9.68
N GLY A 99 -13.17 -9.44 10.42
CA GLY A 99 -11.97 -10.25 10.63
C GLY A 99 -10.98 -10.29 9.47
N ASN A 100 -11.34 -9.76 8.29
CA ASN A 100 -10.42 -9.62 7.16
C ASN A 100 -9.51 -8.40 7.31
N ALA A 101 -8.44 -8.39 6.52
CA ALA A 101 -7.50 -7.27 6.46
C ALA A 101 -6.99 -7.01 5.05
N THR A 102 -6.95 -5.74 4.67
CA THR A 102 -6.04 -5.24 3.63
C THR A 102 -4.63 -5.31 4.18
N ARG A 103 -3.65 -5.80 3.39
CA ARG A 103 -2.28 -6.05 3.88
C ARG A 103 -1.23 -5.43 2.99
N ILE A 104 -0.30 -4.74 3.61
CA ILE A 104 0.89 -4.18 2.97
C ILE A 104 2.09 -4.77 3.70
N GLY A 105 2.98 -5.43 2.97
CA GLY A 105 4.21 -6.01 3.51
C GLY A 105 5.26 -4.97 3.91
N ASN A 106 6.51 -5.26 3.66
CA ASN A 106 7.63 -4.44 4.12
C ASN A 106 8.34 -3.75 2.96
N GLY A 107 8.93 -2.59 3.23
CA GLY A 107 9.84 -1.91 2.30
C GLY A 107 9.16 -1.40 1.02
N ASN A 108 7.86 -1.23 1.01
CA ASN A 108 7.14 -0.76 -0.17
C ASN A 108 7.22 0.76 -0.31
N TYR A 109 7.22 1.22 -1.55
CA TYR A 109 7.15 2.63 -1.91
C TYR A 109 5.85 2.91 -2.67
N LEU A 110 4.89 3.55 -2.01
CA LEU A 110 3.61 3.96 -2.58
C LEU A 110 3.67 5.45 -2.91
N MET A 111 3.71 5.78 -4.18
CA MET A 111 3.86 7.18 -4.64
C MET A 111 2.59 8.01 -4.48
N ASP A 112 2.70 9.30 -4.72
CA ASP A 112 1.61 10.27 -4.58
C ASP A 112 0.31 9.82 -5.30
N LYS A 113 -0.82 10.03 -4.62
CA LYS A 113 -2.19 9.71 -5.12
C LYS A 113 -2.44 8.24 -5.47
N VAL A 114 -1.66 7.31 -4.96
CA VAL A 114 -1.99 5.88 -5.07
C VAL A 114 -3.27 5.61 -4.27
N HIS A 115 -4.17 4.82 -4.86
CA HIS A 115 -5.38 4.34 -4.20
C HIS A 115 -5.40 2.83 -4.16
N LEU A 116 -5.40 2.27 -2.94
CA LEU A 116 -5.58 0.84 -2.69
C LEU A 116 -6.97 0.60 -2.13
N CYS A 117 -7.79 -0.14 -2.88
CA CYS A 117 -9.12 -0.54 -2.43
C CYS A 117 -9.04 -1.62 -1.35
N HIS A 118 -10.21 -2.08 -0.91
CA HIS A 118 -10.39 -3.07 0.14
C HIS A 118 -9.77 -4.42 -0.21
N ASP A 119 -9.30 -5.15 0.81
CA ASP A 119 -8.80 -6.53 0.71
C ASP A 119 -7.58 -6.71 -0.22
N VAL A 120 -6.93 -5.63 -0.67
CA VAL A 120 -5.68 -5.69 -1.45
C VAL A 120 -4.56 -6.26 -0.60
N GLN A 121 -3.72 -7.11 -1.22
CA GLN A 121 -2.55 -7.72 -0.62
C GLN A 121 -1.31 -7.29 -1.41
N ILE A 122 -0.41 -6.53 -0.80
CA ILE A 122 0.90 -6.17 -1.38
C ILE A 122 1.99 -6.83 -0.55
N SER A 123 2.84 -7.62 -1.19
CA SER A 123 3.98 -8.27 -0.55
C SER A 123 5.11 -7.27 -0.23
N ASN A 124 6.37 -7.58 -0.49
CA ASN A 124 7.48 -6.75 -0.04
C ASN A 124 8.21 -6.07 -1.21
N ASN A 125 8.83 -4.93 -0.92
CA ASN A 125 9.71 -4.19 -1.85
C ASN A 125 9.04 -3.83 -3.17
N CYS A 126 7.72 -3.64 -3.18
CA CYS A 126 6.98 -3.18 -4.34
C CYS A 126 7.09 -1.66 -4.50
N VAL A 127 7.02 -1.22 -5.75
CA VAL A 127 6.89 0.20 -6.10
C VAL A 127 5.57 0.40 -6.81
N VAL A 128 4.71 1.24 -6.25
CA VAL A 128 3.43 1.61 -6.85
C VAL A 128 3.49 3.07 -7.26
N GLY A 129 3.53 3.30 -8.57
CA GLY A 129 3.75 4.61 -9.17
C GLY A 129 2.59 5.57 -9.00
N ILE A 130 2.89 6.85 -9.17
CA ILE A 130 1.97 7.97 -8.97
C ILE A 130 0.60 7.74 -9.63
N GLY A 131 -0.48 8.02 -8.92
CA GLY A 131 -1.86 7.96 -9.43
C GLY A 131 -2.36 6.56 -9.80
N THR A 132 -1.62 5.51 -9.44
CA THR A 132 -2.04 4.12 -9.68
C THR A 132 -3.22 3.76 -8.78
N THR A 133 -4.20 3.07 -9.35
CA THR A 133 -5.39 2.58 -8.64
C THR A 133 -5.43 1.06 -8.69
N ILE A 134 -5.51 0.43 -7.53
CA ILE A 134 -5.62 -1.02 -7.37
C ILE A 134 -6.99 -1.34 -6.79
N ALA A 135 -7.84 -2.00 -7.59
CA ALA A 135 -9.18 -2.40 -7.17
C ALA A 135 -9.14 -3.52 -6.13
N GLY A 136 -10.29 -3.80 -5.52
CA GLY A 136 -10.38 -4.74 -4.41
C GLY A 136 -9.86 -6.14 -4.73
N GLU A 137 -9.36 -6.80 -3.68
CA GLU A 137 -8.89 -8.19 -3.71
C GLU A 137 -7.74 -8.49 -4.71
N CYS A 138 -7.03 -7.46 -5.17
CA CYS A 138 -5.82 -7.64 -5.96
C CYS A 138 -4.65 -8.10 -5.10
N VAL A 139 -3.75 -8.89 -5.70
CA VAL A 139 -2.52 -9.38 -5.07
C VAL A 139 -1.31 -8.91 -5.88
N LEU A 140 -0.34 -8.31 -5.21
CA LEU A 140 0.99 -8.03 -5.74
C LEU A 140 2.00 -8.88 -4.97
N ASP A 141 2.73 -9.73 -5.67
CA ASP A 141 3.85 -10.48 -5.10
C ASP A 141 5.07 -9.56 -4.86
N ASP A 142 6.18 -10.12 -4.40
CA ASP A 142 7.38 -9.35 -4.07
C ASP A 142 7.99 -8.62 -5.28
N CYS A 143 8.51 -7.43 -5.04
CA CYS A 143 9.29 -6.67 -6.01
C CYS A 143 8.54 -6.31 -7.32
N VAL A 144 7.22 -6.21 -7.26
CA VAL A 144 6.42 -5.71 -8.39
C VAL A 144 6.63 -4.20 -8.54
N ILE A 145 6.80 -3.75 -9.77
CA ILE A 145 6.85 -2.33 -10.12
C ILE A 145 5.67 -1.99 -11.02
N LEU A 146 4.73 -1.22 -10.48
CA LEU A 146 3.69 -0.57 -11.26
C LEU A 146 4.14 0.88 -11.49
N SER A 147 4.33 1.26 -12.74
CA SER A 147 4.66 2.66 -13.08
C SER A 147 3.43 3.57 -12.89
N GLY A 148 3.54 4.85 -13.19
CA GLY A 148 2.46 5.79 -12.92
C GLY A 148 1.16 5.54 -13.70
N ASN A 149 0.02 5.85 -13.07
CA ASN A 149 -1.31 5.77 -13.66
C ASN A 149 -1.68 4.37 -14.20
N VAL A 150 -1.23 3.33 -13.52
CA VAL A 150 -1.67 1.95 -13.78
C VAL A 150 -3.02 1.72 -13.09
N THR A 151 -3.92 0.98 -13.74
CA THR A 151 -5.20 0.58 -13.15
C THR A 151 -5.31 -0.94 -13.13
N LEU A 152 -5.49 -1.54 -11.97
CA LEU A 152 -5.76 -2.96 -11.81
C LEU A 152 -7.25 -3.21 -11.58
N HIS A 153 -7.84 -4.11 -12.36
CA HIS A 153 -9.19 -4.61 -12.14
C HIS A 153 -9.22 -5.53 -10.92
N GLN A 154 -10.38 -5.67 -10.26
CA GLN A 154 -10.55 -6.56 -9.10
C GLN A 154 -10.03 -7.97 -9.37
N TYR A 155 -9.53 -8.61 -8.30
CA TYR A 155 -9.05 -10.00 -8.29
C TYR A 155 -7.80 -10.28 -9.13
N CYS A 156 -7.16 -9.27 -9.74
CA CYS A 156 -5.93 -9.49 -10.49
C CYS A 156 -4.76 -9.84 -9.57
N HIS A 157 -3.95 -10.80 -9.99
CA HIS A 157 -2.70 -11.19 -9.34
C HIS A 157 -1.52 -10.83 -10.23
N ILE A 158 -0.57 -10.08 -9.68
CA ILE A 158 0.66 -9.67 -10.38
C ILE A 158 1.84 -10.40 -9.75
N GLY A 159 2.46 -11.26 -10.55
CA GLY A 159 3.60 -12.08 -10.12
C GLY A 159 4.86 -11.27 -9.84
N SER A 160 5.74 -11.82 -9.01
CA SER A 160 6.98 -11.17 -8.55
C SER A 160 7.84 -10.65 -9.68
N TRP A 161 8.54 -9.53 -9.44
CA TRP A 161 9.50 -8.95 -10.38
C TRP A 161 8.89 -8.51 -11.72
N THR A 162 7.60 -8.34 -11.77
CA THR A 162 6.89 -7.81 -12.93
C THR A 162 7.03 -6.29 -12.98
N LEU A 163 7.27 -5.76 -14.18
CA LEU A 163 7.20 -4.34 -14.47
C LEU A 163 5.98 -4.05 -15.35
N VAL A 164 5.08 -3.22 -14.86
CA VAL A 164 3.95 -2.68 -15.64
C VAL A 164 4.24 -1.23 -15.99
N GLN A 165 4.29 -0.91 -17.26
CA GLN A 165 4.57 0.45 -17.75
C GLN A 165 3.38 1.40 -17.50
N SER A 166 3.66 2.70 -17.52
CA SER A 166 2.69 3.74 -17.20
C SER A 166 1.44 3.70 -18.09
N GLY A 167 0.29 4.00 -17.51
CA GLY A 167 -0.98 4.12 -18.20
C GLY A 167 -1.62 2.78 -18.61
N CYS A 168 -1.04 1.65 -18.20
CA CYS A 168 -1.63 0.34 -18.51
C CYS A 168 -2.88 0.06 -17.67
N ARG A 169 -3.87 -0.60 -18.29
CA ARG A 169 -5.03 -1.17 -17.62
C ARG A 169 -4.91 -2.70 -17.59
N ILE A 170 -4.69 -3.25 -16.42
CA ILE A 170 -4.59 -4.69 -16.20
C ILE A 170 -5.96 -5.23 -15.79
N SER A 171 -6.44 -6.26 -16.49
CA SER A 171 -7.73 -6.91 -16.21
C SER A 171 -7.62 -8.43 -16.10
N LYS A 172 -6.40 -8.96 -16.05
CA LYS A 172 -6.10 -10.40 -15.90
C LYS A 172 -4.81 -10.54 -15.11
N ASP A 173 -4.57 -11.73 -14.60
CA ASP A 173 -3.33 -12.07 -13.91
C ASP A 173 -2.12 -11.88 -14.83
N VAL A 174 -1.01 -11.47 -14.23
CA VAL A 174 0.25 -11.24 -14.92
C VAL A 174 1.31 -12.17 -14.32
N PRO A 175 1.96 -13.02 -15.12
CA PRO A 175 2.99 -13.92 -14.62
C PRO A 175 4.22 -13.15 -14.12
N PRO A 176 5.07 -13.78 -13.28
CA PRO A 176 6.28 -13.15 -12.78
C PRO A 176 7.32 -12.91 -13.89
N TYR A 177 8.26 -11.99 -13.61
CA TYR A 177 9.42 -11.66 -14.45
C TYR A 177 9.11 -11.13 -15.85
N VAL A 178 7.96 -10.52 -16.06
CA VAL A 178 7.56 -9.97 -17.36
C VAL A 178 7.47 -8.45 -17.34
N ILE A 179 7.50 -7.86 -18.51
CA ILE A 179 7.16 -6.45 -18.76
C ILE A 179 5.84 -6.40 -19.50
N MET A 180 4.89 -5.65 -18.93
CA MET A 180 3.60 -5.35 -19.55
C MET A 180 3.55 -3.91 -20.00
N SER A 181 3.05 -3.66 -21.21
CA SER A 181 2.97 -2.30 -21.76
C SER A 181 1.81 -2.13 -22.70
N GLY A 182 1.47 -0.88 -23.02
CA GLY A 182 0.50 -0.51 -24.04
C GLY A 182 -0.94 -0.41 -23.54
N ASN A 183 -1.82 0.07 -24.46
CA ASN A 183 -3.27 0.13 -24.26
C ASN A 183 -3.97 -0.21 -25.60
N PRO A 184 -4.55 -1.42 -25.75
CA PRO A 184 -4.67 -2.46 -24.73
C PRO A 184 -3.32 -2.99 -24.26
N VAL A 185 -3.26 -3.41 -22.98
CA VAL A 185 -2.05 -3.95 -22.38
C VAL A 185 -1.68 -5.29 -23.02
N ALA A 186 -0.39 -5.46 -23.31
CA ALA A 186 0.16 -6.68 -23.87
C ALA A 186 1.50 -7.04 -23.22
N TYR A 187 1.90 -8.29 -23.35
CA TYR A 187 3.24 -8.77 -23.00
C TYR A 187 4.26 -8.09 -23.92
N HIS A 188 5.25 -7.44 -23.31
CA HIS A 188 6.31 -6.72 -24.05
C HIS A 188 7.67 -7.44 -24.01
N GLY A 189 7.83 -8.40 -23.16
CA GLY A 189 9.04 -9.18 -23.00
C GLY A 189 9.29 -9.62 -21.58
N VAL A 190 10.39 -10.32 -21.37
CA VAL A 190 10.88 -10.67 -20.02
C VAL A 190 11.57 -9.47 -19.39
N ASN A 191 11.52 -9.37 -18.07
CA ASN A 191 12.28 -8.39 -17.30
C ASN A 191 13.76 -8.82 -17.22
N ALA A 192 14.49 -8.68 -18.35
CA ALA A 192 15.84 -9.18 -18.54
C ALA A 192 16.84 -8.58 -17.52
N VAL A 193 16.62 -7.35 -17.07
CA VAL A 193 17.49 -6.71 -16.07
C VAL A 193 17.46 -7.49 -14.76
N VAL A 194 16.27 -7.85 -14.30
CA VAL A 194 16.07 -8.63 -13.08
C VAL A 194 16.58 -10.06 -13.26
N LEU A 195 16.24 -10.71 -14.36
CA LEU A 195 16.69 -12.08 -14.64
C LEU A 195 18.22 -12.18 -14.67
N SER A 196 18.92 -11.21 -15.26
CA SER A 196 20.40 -11.20 -15.29
C SER A 196 21.03 -11.06 -13.90
N GLN A 197 20.36 -10.37 -12.99
CA GLN A 197 20.83 -10.19 -11.61
C GLN A 197 20.63 -11.45 -10.76
N HIS A 198 19.55 -12.21 -11.02
CA HIS A 198 19.24 -13.43 -10.28
C HIS A 198 20.00 -14.67 -10.77
N HIS A 199 20.37 -14.73 -12.04
CA HIS A 199 21.20 -15.84 -12.57
C HIS A 199 22.65 -15.82 -12.09
N ASN A 200 23.15 -14.69 -11.58
CA ASN A 200 24.50 -14.60 -11.00
C ASN A 200 24.59 -15.06 -9.53
N THR A 201 23.50 -15.55 -8.94
CA THR A 201 23.47 -16.03 -7.54
C THR A 201 23.26 -17.53 -7.41
N SER A 202 23.31 -18.28 -8.52
CA SER A 202 23.27 -19.73 -8.51
C SER A 202 24.62 -20.33 -8.91
N GLU A 203 25.57 -20.33 -7.97
CA GLU A 203 26.62 -21.33 -7.80
C GLU A 203 26.54 -21.90 -6.39
#